data_7392d90c4bf15aae1ac61ba69b50766a
#
_entry.id   7392d90c4bf15aae1ac61ba69b50766a
#
_cell.length_a   1.000
_cell.length_b   1.000
_cell.length_c   1.000
_cell.angle_alpha   90.00
_cell.angle_beta   90.00
_cell.angle_gamma   90.00
#
_symmetry.space_group_name_H-M   'P 1'
#
loop_
_entity.id
_entity.type
_entity.pdbx_description
1 polymer ?
#
loop_
_entity_poly.entity_id
_entity_poly.type
_entity_poly.pdbx_seq_one_letter_code
_entity_poly.pdbx_strand_id
1 'polypeptide(L)'
;MRSTPTARFIYLMVASSTSPEPRAPSPMFQDLRYALRTFARSPALVAAAVVCLALGIGANATIFGVVDTLLFRPPPHIQNPAQVVRLYFSRNLPPFGRATSSITGYPMYTSLRDAAHAFTGLAAFTYSQRASLGRGADAKRVDLVLASSSFFPLLGVRPALGRFFNADEDRPSGPALVVLSFGFWRSAFGGDSAVVGKQLQLGRGSYTVIGVAPDRFTGVELQNVDAWVPIAAATPELMGPGSLNRGSYFLQIIGRLGSGSAATAARQATLVLRGDDVYSGRDSNAVVVLGPVQHARGPEMSQNAKVSIWLSAVAVIVLLVACANVANLLLARSLQRQREVAIRLALGAAWWRLARQVLIESLLLAIGGGIAALFVTLWAGPLIRAFLLPDTPA
;
A
#
# COMPACT_ATOMS: atom_id res chain seq x y z
N MET A 1 -72.39 -38.45 75.91
CA MET A 1 -71.25 -38.68 76.78
C MET A 1 -69.98 -38.38 76.06
N ARG A 2 -69.21 -37.42 76.52
CA ARG A 2 -67.76 -37.18 76.41
C ARG A 2 -67.24 -36.79 75.04
N SER A 3 -67.06 -35.54 74.68
CA SER A 3 -65.95 -34.58 74.95
C SER A 3 -64.57 -35.07 74.56
N THR A 4 -64.06 -34.50 73.43
CA THR A 4 -62.65 -34.43 73.13
C THR A 4 -62.28 -33.03 72.65
N PRO A 5 -61.19 -32.44 73.08
CA PRO A 5 -60.85 -31.05 72.79
C PRO A 5 -59.98 -30.91 71.55
N THR A 6 -60.32 -29.88 70.84
CA THR A 6 -59.62 -29.37 69.66
C THR A 6 -58.27 -28.81 70.00
N ALA A 7 -57.18 -29.37 69.47
CA ALA A 7 -55.85 -28.77 69.49
C ALA A 7 -55.67 -27.81 68.27
N ARG A 8 -55.59 -26.53 68.55
CA ARG A 8 -55.21 -25.50 67.59
C ARG A 8 -53.71 -25.56 67.33
N PHE A 9 -53.31 -25.98 66.18
CA PHE A 9 -51.92 -25.78 65.65
C PHE A 9 -51.78 -24.36 65.20
N ILE A 10 -50.99 -23.57 65.89
CA ILE A 10 -50.53 -22.25 65.48
C ILE A 10 -49.32 -22.49 64.52
N TYR A 11 -49.50 -22.33 63.21
CA TYR A 11 -48.40 -22.24 62.27
C TYR A 11 -47.70 -20.89 62.43
N LEU A 12 -46.55 -20.88 63.05
CA LEU A 12 -45.59 -19.77 63.00
C LEU A 12 -44.97 -19.75 61.61
N MET A 13 -45.41 -18.81 60.73
CA MET A 13 -44.75 -18.45 59.57
C MET A 13 -43.43 -17.71 59.88
N VAL A 14 -42.33 -18.45 59.97
CA VAL A 14 -40.99 -17.89 59.98
C VAL A 14 -40.71 -17.46 58.57
N ALA A 15 -40.91 -16.19 58.28
CA ALA A 15 -40.39 -15.56 57.03
C ALA A 15 -38.86 -15.62 57.11
N SER A 16 -38.28 -16.63 56.43
CA SER A 16 -36.85 -16.66 56.17
C SER A 16 -36.56 -15.57 55.13
N SER A 17 -36.11 -14.43 55.63
CA SER A 17 -35.45 -13.43 54.77
C SER A 17 -34.14 -14.03 54.23
N THR A 18 -34.24 -14.70 53.12
CA THR A 18 -33.05 -15.07 52.36
C THR A 18 -32.42 -13.79 51.80
N SER A 19 -31.50 -13.22 52.55
CA SER A 19 -30.55 -12.25 52.01
C SER A 19 -29.89 -12.89 50.75
N PRO A 20 -29.79 -12.22 49.63
CA PRO A 20 -29.11 -12.78 48.50
C PRO A 20 -27.64 -13.01 48.88
N GLU A 21 -27.25 -14.28 49.02
CA GLU A 21 -25.83 -14.62 49.17
C GLU A 21 -25.04 -13.93 48.05
N PRO A 22 -23.94 -13.25 48.38
CA PRO A 22 -23.10 -12.65 47.36
C PRO A 22 -22.63 -13.78 46.45
N ARG A 23 -23.11 -13.78 45.21
CA ARG A 23 -22.68 -14.74 44.19
C ARG A 23 -21.17 -14.78 44.17
N ALA A 24 -20.59 -15.93 44.51
CA ALA A 24 -19.15 -16.14 44.42
C ALA A 24 -18.67 -15.72 43.05
N PRO A 25 -17.65 -14.86 42.95
CA PRO A 25 -17.18 -14.38 41.66
C PRO A 25 -16.85 -15.58 40.77
N SER A 26 -17.27 -15.51 39.50
CA SER A 26 -17.05 -16.59 38.56
C SER A 26 -15.57 -17.00 38.57
N PRO A 27 -15.25 -18.29 38.39
CA PRO A 27 -13.86 -18.79 38.46
C PRO A 27 -12.92 -18.03 37.49
N MET A 28 -13.46 -17.49 36.41
CA MET A 28 -12.73 -16.69 35.42
C MET A 28 -12.30 -15.31 35.96
N PHE A 29 -13.13 -14.66 36.81
CA PHE A 29 -12.78 -13.39 37.46
C PHE A 29 -11.70 -13.58 38.55
N GLN A 30 -11.71 -14.71 39.24
CA GLN A 30 -10.66 -15.05 40.23
C GLN A 30 -9.32 -15.27 39.52
N ASP A 31 -9.32 -15.99 38.40
CA ASP A 31 -8.12 -16.26 37.60
C ASP A 31 -7.54 -14.95 37.01
N LEU A 32 -8.39 -14.04 36.50
CA LEU A 32 -7.99 -12.73 36.04
C LEU A 32 -7.32 -11.86 37.12
N ARG A 33 -7.94 -11.81 38.29
CA ARG A 33 -7.38 -11.06 39.43
C ARG A 33 -6.06 -11.65 39.91
N TYR A 34 -5.93 -12.97 39.85
CA TYR A 34 -4.69 -13.65 40.17
C TYR A 34 -3.60 -13.32 39.16
N ALA A 35 -3.91 -13.38 37.87
CA ALA A 35 -2.97 -13.03 36.79
C ALA A 35 -2.46 -11.58 36.91
N LEU A 36 -3.34 -10.62 37.20
CA LEU A 36 -2.96 -9.22 37.41
C LEU A 36 -2.05 -9.03 38.63
N ARG A 37 -2.34 -9.72 39.77
CA ARG A 37 -1.46 -9.69 40.93
C ARG A 37 -0.09 -10.32 40.66
N THR A 38 -0.07 -11.34 39.84
CA THR A 38 1.16 -12.01 39.40
C THR A 38 2.01 -11.10 38.52
N PHE A 39 1.39 -10.32 37.63
CA PHE A 39 2.09 -9.32 36.84
C PHE A 39 2.68 -8.20 37.68
N ALA A 40 1.97 -7.76 38.71
CA ALA A 40 2.47 -6.75 39.64
C ALA A 40 3.69 -7.22 40.47
N ARG A 41 3.91 -8.54 40.59
CA ARG A 41 5.09 -9.09 41.30
C ARG A 41 6.34 -9.21 40.46
N SER A 42 6.20 -9.17 39.08
CA SER A 42 7.31 -9.23 38.13
C SER A 42 7.17 -8.20 37.03
N PRO A 43 7.16 -6.88 37.35
CA PRO A 43 6.83 -5.83 36.41
C PRO A 43 7.85 -5.72 35.26
N ALA A 44 9.15 -5.92 35.56
CA ALA A 44 10.20 -5.85 34.56
C ALA A 44 10.05 -6.92 33.45
N LEU A 45 9.69 -8.16 33.85
CA LEU A 45 9.51 -9.26 32.90
C LEU A 45 8.25 -9.06 32.04
N VAL A 46 7.16 -8.56 32.63
CA VAL A 46 5.92 -8.23 31.93
C VAL A 46 6.18 -7.08 30.94
N ALA A 47 6.86 -6.03 31.38
CA ALA A 47 7.22 -4.92 30.53
C ALA A 47 8.11 -5.38 29.34
N ALA A 48 9.12 -6.21 29.60
CA ALA A 48 9.97 -6.76 28.55
C ALA A 48 9.16 -7.58 27.52
N ALA A 49 8.25 -8.45 27.99
CA ALA A 49 7.40 -9.24 27.10
C ALA A 49 6.45 -8.35 26.28
N VAL A 50 5.81 -7.36 26.90
CA VAL A 50 4.92 -6.40 26.23
C VAL A 50 5.70 -5.57 25.20
N VAL A 51 6.90 -5.08 25.51
CA VAL A 51 7.76 -4.34 24.57
C VAL A 51 8.20 -5.22 23.40
N CYS A 52 8.63 -6.45 23.65
CA CYS A 52 8.98 -7.40 22.58
C CYS A 52 7.82 -7.68 21.65
N LEU A 53 6.61 -7.91 22.21
CA LEU A 53 5.40 -8.09 21.41
C LEU A 53 5.00 -6.82 20.65
N ALA A 54 5.04 -5.67 21.31
CA ALA A 54 4.70 -4.38 20.71
C ALA A 54 5.59 -4.05 19.53
N LEU A 55 6.89 -4.24 19.67
CA LEU A 55 7.85 -4.01 18.57
C LEU A 55 7.70 -5.05 17.47
N GLY A 56 7.59 -6.34 17.81
CA GLY A 56 7.43 -7.42 16.83
C GLY A 56 6.15 -7.29 16.01
N ILE A 57 5.01 -7.09 16.65
CA ILE A 57 3.72 -6.93 15.98
C ILE A 57 3.62 -5.57 15.29
N GLY A 58 4.04 -4.49 15.95
CA GLY A 58 3.95 -3.12 15.42
C GLY A 58 4.82 -2.90 14.17
N ALA A 59 6.07 -3.38 14.19
CA ALA A 59 6.95 -3.34 13.01
C ALA A 59 6.35 -4.14 11.85
N ASN A 60 5.88 -5.36 12.10
CA ASN A 60 5.24 -6.18 11.08
C ASN A 60 3.97 -5.53 10.50
N ALA A 61 3.10 -4.99 11.34
CA ALA A 61 1.89 -4.30 10.90
C ALA A 61 2.23 -3.09 10.00
N THR A 62 3.27 -2.34 10.35
CA THR A 62 3.73 -1.19 9.56
C THR A 62 4.32 -1.63 8.21
N ILE A 63 5.20 -2.64 8.21
CA ILE A 63 5.80 -3.19 6.98
C ILE A 63 4.69 -3.76 6.08
N PHE A 64 3.74 -4.50 6.64
CA PHE A 64 2.60 -5.02 5.90
C PHE A 64 1.77 -3.90 5.28
N GLY A 65 1.54 -2.79 5.98
CA GLY A 65 0.85 -1.62 5.44
C GLY A 65 1.55 -1.00 4.23
N VAL A 66 2.89 -0.96 4.23
CA VAL A 66 3.70 -0.53 3.07
C VAL A 66 3.56 -1.51 1.92
N VAL A 67 3.72 -2.80 2.18
CA VAL A 67 3.59 -3.87 1.17
C VAL A 67 2.18 -3.90 0.58
N ASP A 68 1.14 -3.75 1.40
CA ASP A 68 -0.25 -3.66 0.96
C ASP A 68 -0.46 -2.49 -0.02
N THR A 69 0.08 -1.32 0.31
CA THR A 69 -0.01 -0.14 -0.55
C THR A 69 0.73 -0.34 -1.87
N LEU A 70 1.93 -0.92 -1.85
CA LEU A 70 2.75 -1.12 -3.06
C LEU A 70 2.24 -2.23 -3.98
N LEU A 71 1.70 -3.32 -3.40
CA LEU A 71 1.35 -4.52 -4.18
C LEU A 71 -0.16 -4.67 -4.43
N PHE A 72 -1.01 -4.29 -3.48
CA PHE A 72 -2.42 -4.70 -3.51
C PHE A 72 -3.39 -3.56 -3.77
N ARG A 73 -3.07 -2.34 -3.34
CA ARG A 73 -3.98 -1.21 -3.54
C ARG A 73 -3.81 -0.62 -4.93
N PRO A 74 -4.90 -0.50 -5.72
CA PRO A 74 -4.84 0.24 -6.97
C PRO A 74 -4.56 1.72 -6.68
N PRO A 75 -3.87 2.42 -7.59
CA PRO A 75 -3.68 3.87 -7.46
C PRO A 75 -5.03 4.58 -7.32
N PRO A 76 -5.11 5.64 -6.48
CA PRO A 76 -6.35 6.36 -6.24
C PRO A 76 -6.88 7.02 -7.53
N HIS A 77 -8.19 7.28 -7.57
CA HIS A 77 -8.90 7.96 -8.66
C HIS A 77 -8.98 7.22 -10.01
N ILE A 78 -8.43 6.01 -10.14
CA ILE A 78 -8.58 5.23 -11.38
C ILE A 78 -9.98 4.60 -11.42
N GLN A 79 -10.77 4.96 -12.42
CA GLN A 79 -12.09 4.35 -12.64
C GLN A 79 -11.92 2.95 -13.21
N ASN A 80 -12.62 1.97 -12.61
CA ASN A 80 -12.59 0.56 -13.02
C ASN A 80 -11.16 0.03 -13.24
N PRO A 81 -10.29 0.01 -12.22
CA PRO A 81 -8.87 -0.32 -12.40
C PRO A 81 -8.63 -1.72 -12.94
N ALA A 82 -9.58 -2.66 -12.79
CA ALA A 82 -9.50 -3.99 -13.38
C ALA A 82 -9.54 -4.01 -14.91
N GLN A 83 -10.09 -2.97 -15.54
CA GLN A 83 -10.12 -2.81 -17.00
C GLN A 83 -8.89 -2.08 -17.53
N VAL A 84 -8.08 -1.47 -16.66
CA VAL A 84 -6.87 -0.77 -17.07
C VAL A 84 -5.70 -1.74 -16.96
N VAL A 85 -5.04 -1.98 -18.08
CA VAL A 85 -3.91 -2.89 -18.20
C VAL A 85 -2.66 -2.15 -18.64
N ARG A 86 -1.51 -2.65 -18.18
CA ARG A 86 -0.20 -2.17 -18.65
C ARG A 86 0.32 -3.12 -19.71
N LEU A 87 0.95 -2.57 -20.73
CA LEU A 87 1.54 -3.34 -21.81
C LEU A 87 3.01 -3.62 -21.51
N TYR A 88 3.41 -4.87 -21.66
CA TYR A 88 4.79 -5.35 -21.51
C TYR A 88 5.23 -5.97 -22.82
N PHE A 89 6.46 -5.65 -23.23
CA PHE A 89 7.06 -6.09 -24.49
C PHE A 89 8.10 -7.18 -24.18
N SER A 90 7.79 -8.42 -24.52
CA SER A 90 8.68 -9.58 -24.34
C SER A 90 9.35 -9.92 -25.65
N ARG A 91 10.68 -9.82 -25.72
CA ARG A 91 11.47 -10.05 -26.92
C ARG A 91 12.84 -10.63 -26.57
N ASN A 92 13.48 -11.24 -27.55
CA ASN A 92 14.87 -11.70 -27.42
C ASN A 92 15.83 -10.52 -27.60
N LEU A 93 16.72 -10.32 -26.62
CA LEU A 93 17.74 -9.26 -26.63
C LEU A 93 19.13 -9.91 -26.55
N PRO A 94 19.74 -10.31 -27.67
CA PRO A 94 21.08 -10.89 -27.63
C PRO A 94 22.11 -9.89 -27.05
N PRO A 95 23.03 -10.33 -26.20
CA PRO A 95 23.27 -11.70 -25.72
C PRO A 95 22.46 -12.07 -24.46
N PHE A 96 21.58 -11.21 -23.96
CA PHE A 96 20.91 -11.32 -22.66
C PHE A 96 19.72 -12.30 -22.65
N GLY A 97 19.33 -12.85 -23.82
CA GLY A 97 18.19 -13.75 -23.94
C GLY A 97 16.83 -13.01 -23.95
N ARG A 98 15.77 -13.73 -23.61
CA ARG A 98 14.42 -13.16 -23.58
C ARG A 98 14.22 -12.24 -22.38
N ALA A 99 13.90 -10.98 -22.66
CA ALA A 99 13.58 -10.00 -21.65
C ALA A 99 12.16 -9.45 -21.86
N THR A 100 11.51 -9.14 -20.76
CA THR A 100 10.19 -8.48 -20.73
C THR A 100 10.34 -7.11 -20.09
N SER A 101 9.91 -6.06 -20.77
CA SER A 101 9.99 -4.68 -20.29
C SER A 101 8.70 -3.93 -20.56
N SER A 102 8.31 -3.05 -19.64
CA SER A 102 7.20 -2.12 -19.82
C SER A 102 7.58 -0.88 -20.64
N ILE A 103 8.88 -0.70 -20.92
CA ILE A 103 9.41 0.49 -21.56
C ILE A 103 9.42 0.32 -23.09
N THR A 104 8.93 1.35 -23.78
CA THR A 104 8.91 1.42 -25.24
C THR A 104 9.15 2.87 -25.72
N GLY A 105 9.06 3.12 -27.02
CA GLY A 105 9.23 4.43 -27.62
C GLY A 105 7.94 5.05 -28.12
N TYR A 106 8.01 6.33 -28.43
CA TYR A 106 6.86 7.11 -28.92
C TYR A 106 6.26 6.56 -30.21
N PRO A 107 7.04 6.17 -31.27
CA PRO A 107 6.48 5.59 -32.49
C PRO A 107 5.73 4.26 -32.23
N MET A 108 6.16 3.42 -31.29
CA MET A 108 5.42 2.21 -30.94
C MET A 108 4.09 2.55 -30.26
N TYR A 109 4.06 3.57 -29.40
CA TYR A 109 2.81 4.06 -28.81
C TYR A 109 1.83 4.52 -29.88
N THR A 110 2.27 5.33 -30.86
CA THR A 110 1.40 5.81 -31.94
C THR A 110 0.90 4.66 -32.82
N SER A 111 1.77 3.72 -33.20
CA SER A 111 1.39 2.54 -33.98
C SER A 111 0.35 1.67 -33.24
N LEU A 112 0.52 1.47 -31.95
CA LEU A 112 -0.45 0.73 -31.13
C LEU A 112 -1.79 1.47 -31.01
N ARG A 113 -1.76 2.78 -30.77
CA ARG A 113 -2.95 3.62 -30.68
C ARG A 113 -3.79 3.56 -31.96
N ASP A 114 -3.12 3.59 -33.10
CA ASP A 114 -3.78 3.66 -34.41
C ASP A 114 -4.26 2.29 -34.94
N ALA A 115 -3.67 1.17 -34.46
CA ALA A 115 -3.94 -0.17 -35.00
C ALA A 115 -4.58 -1.16 -34.01
N ALA A 116 -4.47 -0.94 -32.69
CA ALA A 116 -4.94 -1.91 -31.69
C ALA A 116 -6.35 -1.57 -31.17
N HIS A 117 -7.37 -1.83 -31.98
CA HIS A 117 -8.77 -1.46 -31.70
C HIS A 117 -9.48 -2.27 -30.61
N ALA A 118 -8.84 -3.31 -30.05
CA ALA A 118 -9.39 -4.04 -28.89
C ALA A 118 -9.30 -3.24 -27.59
N PHE A 119 -8.53 -2.15 -27.56
CA PHE A 119 -8.53 -1.19 -26.46
C PHE A 119 -9.53 -0.06 -26.79
N THR A 120 -10.29 0.37 -25.79
CA THR A 120 -11.13 1.58 -25.90
C THR A 120 -10.30 2.86 -25.88
N GLY A 121 -9.05 2.76 -25.42
CA GLY A 121 -8.07 3.83 -25.44
C GLY A 121 -6.72 3.33 -24.97
N LEU A 122 -5.68 3.96 -25.47
CA LEU A 122 -4.29 3.78 -25.04
C LEU A 122 -3.73 5.11 -24.58
N ALA A 123 -2.92 5.09 -23.54
CA ALA A 123 -2.18 6.25 -23.04
C ALA A 123 -0.73 5.88 -22.76
N ALA A 124 0.15 6.84 -23.03
CA ALA A 124 1.57 6.71 -22.74
C ALA A 124 1.98 7.70 -21.63
N PHE A 125 2.99 7.34 -20.87
CA PHE A 125 3.57 8.19 -19.82
C PHE A 125 5.00 7.77 -19.54
N THR A 126 5.76 8.64 -18.87
CA THR A 126 7.14 8.34 -18.42
C THR A 126 7.16 8.01 -16.94
N TYR A 127 8.26 7.43 -16.49
CA TYR A 127 8.65 7.58 -15.08
C TYR A 127 8.83 9.04 -14.73
N SER A 128 8.77 9.39 -13.45
CA SER A 128 9.05 10.74 -12.98
C SER A 128 10.46 11.17 -13.40
N GLN A 129 10.55 12.34 -14.02
CA GLN A 129 11.78 12.98 -14.49
C GLN A 129 12.06 14.20 -13.62
N ARG A 130 13.29 14.34 -13.18
CA ARG A 130 13.71 15.51 -12.39
C ARG A 130 13.94 16.69 -13.28
N ALA A 131 13.27 17.80 -13.00
CA ALA A 131 13.47 19.08 -13.68
C ALA A 131 13.72 20.19 -12.66
N SER A 132 14.17 21.35 -13.12
CA SER A 132 14.29 22.57 -12.31
C SER A 132 13.07 23.45 -12.51
N LEU A 133 12.51 23.95 -11.42
CA LEU A 133 11.53 25.03 -11.40
C LEU A 133 12.27 26.34 -11.09
N GLY A 134 12.21 27.30 -12.01
CA GLY A 134 12.96 28.55 -11.92
C GLY A 134 14.36 28.45 -12.51
N ARG A 135 15.15 29.51 -12.37
CA ARG A 135 16.51 29.65 -12.89
C ARG A 135 17.48 30.10 -11.79
N GLY A 136 18.76 29.77 -11.98
CA GLY A 136 19.83 30.21 -11.08
C GLY A 136 19.87 29.48 -9.75
N ALA A 137 20.37 30.15 -8.71
CA ALA A 137 20.62 29.54 -7.39
C ALA A 137 19.32 29.18 -6.62
N ASP A 138 18.21 29.85 -6.95
CA ASP A 138 16.90 29.61 -6.31
C ASP A 138 16.05 28.52 -7.00
N ALA A 139 16.61 27.86 -8.03
CA ALA A 139 15.92 26.81 -8.74
C ALA A 139 15.59 25.64 -7.82
N LYS A 140 14.31 25.30 -7.72
CA LYS A 140 13.82 24.14 -6.94
C LYS A 140 13.74 22.91 -7.84
N ARG A 141 14.00 21.76 -7.28
CA ARG A 141 13.78 20.48 -7.98
C ARG A 141 12.30 20.14 -7.96
N VAL A 142 11.80 19.71 -9.11
CA VAL A 142 10.43 19.23 -9.29
C VAL A 142 10.42 17.90 -10.05
N ASP A 143 9.46 17.06 -9.76
CA ASP A 143 9.27 15.75 -10.35
C ASP A 143 8.17 15.82 -11.42
N LEU A 144 8.56 15.69 -12.69
CA LEU A 144 7.67 15.80 -13.84
C LEU A 144 7.39 14.44 -14.47
N VAL A 145 6.16 14.22 -14.88
CA VAL A 145 5.75 13.09 -15.71
C VAL A 145 5.31 13.64 -17.08
N LEU A 146 5.88 13.09 -18.16
CA LEU A 146 5.37 13.34 -19.49
C LEU A 146 4.23 12.36 -19.73
N ALA A 147 3.05 12.85 -20.10
CA ALA A 147 1.85 12.06 -20.30
C ALA A 147 1.16 12.39 -21.62
N SER A 148 0.61 11.38 -22.29
CA SER A 148 -0.21 11.63 -23.49
C SER A 148 -1.53 12.31 -23.11
N SER A 149 -2.13 13.01 -24.06
CA SER A 149 -3.43 13.67 -23.90
C SER A 149 -4.54 12.71 -23.43
N SER A 150 -4.44 11.44 -23.80
CA SER A 150 -5.37 10.37 -23.39
C SER A 150 -5.17 9.87 -21.94
N PHE A 151 -4.11 10.26 -21.26
CA PHE A 151 -3.74 9.71 -19.94
C PHE A 151 -4.83 9.93 -18.89
N PHE A 152 -5.24 11.16 -18.66
CA PHE A 152 -6.26 11.48 -17.65
C PHE A 152 -7.66 10.95 -18.03
N PRO A 153 -8.14 11.13 -19.29
CA PRO A 153 -9.42 10.57 -19.72
C PRO A 153 -9.47 9.04 -19.62
N LEU A 154 -8.39 8.33 -20.00
CA LEU A 154 -8.31 6.87 -19.89
C LEU A 154 -8.46 6.40 -18.46
N LEU A 155 -7.87 7.11 -17.51
CA LEU A 155 -7.98 6.81 -16.08
C LEU A 155 -9.33 7.24 -15.49
N GLY A 156 -10.11 8.06 -16.20
CA GLY A 156 -11.39 8.60 -15.73
C GLY A 156 -11.24 9.70 -14.69
N VAL A 157 -10.09 10.37 -14.66
CA VAL A 157 -9.76 11.42 -13.69
C VAL A 157 -10.33 12.76 -14.14
N ARG A 158 -10.83 13.54 -13.19
CA ARG A 158 -11.29 14.92 -13.42
C ARG A 158 -10.35 15.91 -12.72
N PRO A 159 -10.08 17.08 -13.30
CA PRO A 159 -9.26 18.09 -12.66
C PRO A 159 -9.96 18.69 -11.43
N ALA A 160 -9.18 19.05 -10.40
CA ALA A 160 -9.67 19.82 -9.27
C ALA A 160 -9.88 21.30 -9.64
N LEU A 161 -9.03 21.82 -10.55
CA LEU A 161 -9.09 23.18 -11.05
C LEU A 161 -8.67 23.20 -12.52
N GLY A 162 -9.30 24.06 -13.33
CA GLY A 162 -8.96 24.21 -14.74
C GLY A 162 -9.30 22.98 -15.60
N ARG A 163 -8.40 22.58 -16.47
CA ARG A 163 -8.57 21.47 -17.42
C ARG A 163 -7.28 20.66 -17.61
N PHE A 164 -7.40 19.53 -18.28
CA PHE A 164 -6.26 18.77 -18.81
C PHE A 164 -5.98 19.16 -20.27
N PHE A 165 -4.78 18.80 -20.75
CA PHE A 165 -4.42 19.01 -22.15
C PHE A 165 -5.14 18.00 -23.07
N ASN A 166 -5.44 18.45 -24.30
CA ASN A 166 -6.14 17.67 -25.31
C ASN A 166 -5.19 17.17 -26.41
N ALA A 167 -5.73 16.45 -27.40
CA ALA A 167 -4.94 15.85 -28.47
C ALA A 167 -4.26 16.91 -29.39
N ASP A 168 -4.89 18.06 -29.62
CA ASP A 168 -4.31 19.13 -30.45
C ASP A 168 -3.14 19.82 -29.74
N GLU A 169 -3.10 19.76 -28.42
CA GLU A 169 -2.03 20.32 -27.60
C GLU A 169 -0.87 19.34 -27.37
N ASP A 170 -1.13 18.01 -27.50
CA ASP A 170 -0.11 16.95 -27.38
C ASP A 170 0.41 16.52 -28.77
N ARG A 171 1.02 17.44 -29.47
CA ARG A 171 1.64 17.23 -30.78
C ARG A 171 3.03 17.88 -30.84
N PRO A 172 3.93 17.43 -31.71
CA PRO A 172 5.19 18.10 -31.91
C PRO A 172 4.97 19.60 -32.22
N SER A 173 5.73 20.47 -31.54
CA SER A 173 5.56 21.93 -31.61
C SER A 173 4.22 22.44 -31.04
N GLY A 174 3.52 21.65 -30.27
CA GLY A 174 2.35 22.07 -29.47
C GLY A 174 2.73 23.08 -28.40
N PRO A 175 1.72 23.72 -27.77
CA PRO A 175 1.96 24.70 -26.72
C PRO A 175 2.61 24.04 -25.48
N ALA A 176 3.51 24.77 -24.82
CA ALA A 176 4.13 24.35 -23.58
C ALA A 176 3.13 24.52 -22.44
N LEU A 177 2.48 23.43 -22.04
CA LEU A 177 1.42 23.37 -21.03
C LEU A 177 1.86 22.49 -19.86
N VAL A 178 1.33 22.81 -18.68
CA VAL A 178 1.56 22.01 -17.46
C VAL A 178 0.29 21.88 -16.64
N VAL A 179 0.08 20.68 -16.10
CA VAL A 179 -0.93 20.36 -15.09
C VAL A 179 -0.22 20.08 -13.78
N LEU A 180 -0.56 20.79 -12.72
CA LEU A 180 0.07 20.63 -11.41
C LEU A 180 -0.57 19.47 -10.63
N SER A 181 0.20 18.82 -9.76
CA SER A 181 -0.40 17.98 -8.73
C SER A 181 -1.04 18.83 -7.65
N PHE A 182 -2.01 18.26 -6.95
CA PHE A 182 -2.69 18.96 -5.86
C PHE A 182 -1.74 19.31 -4.72
N GLY A 183 -0.86 18.38 -4.36
CA GLY A 183 0.14 18.58 -3.31
C GLY A 183 1.11 19.71 -3.65
N PHE A 184 1.63 19.72 -4.88
CA PHE A 184 2.54 20.77 -5.34
C PHE A 184 1.86 22.13 -5.44
N TRP A 185 0.63 22.18 -5.96
CA TRP A 185 -0.17 23.41 -5.99
C TRP A 185 -0.37 23.99 -4.60
N ARG A 186 -0.68 23.16 -3.60
CA ARG A 186 -0.84 23.63 -2.22
C ARG A 186 0.46 24.07 -1.58
N SER A 187 1.54 23.30 -1.75
CA SER A 187 2.82 23.59 -1.09
C SER A 187 3.59 24.77 -1.71
N ALA A 188 3.58 24.88 -3.05
CA ALA A 188 4.35 25.89 -3.77
C ALA A 188 3.54 27.18 -4.05
N PHE A 189 2.22 27.08 -4.16
CA PHE A 189 1.33 28.18 -4.54
C PHE A 189 0.26 28.50 -3.49
N GLY A 190 0.31 27.89 -2.31
CA GLY A 190 -0.64 28.14 -1.23
C GLY A 190 -2.09 27.74 -1.53
N GLY A 191 -2.35 26.99 -2.61
CA GLY A 191 -3.70 26.65 -3.04
C GLY A 191 -4.42 27.79 -3.75
N ASP A 192 -3.70 28.79 -4.27
CA ASP A 192 -4.27 29.93 -5.00
C ASP A 192 -4.86 29.48 -6.35
N SER A 193 -6.16 29.70 -6.55
CA SER A 193 -6.85 29.38 -7.81
C SER A 193 -6.39 30.21 -9.00
N ALA A 194 -5.80 31.40 -8.76
CA ALA A 194 -5.21 32.25 -9.80
C ALA A 194 -3.92 31.64 -10.40
N VAL A 195 -3.50 30.43 -10.02
CA VAL A 195 -2.37 29.72 -10.61
C VAL A 195 -2.64 29.34 -12.07
N VAL A 196 -3.89 29.07 -12.44
CA VAL A 196 -4.26 28.76 -13.85
C VAL A 196 -4.03 30.00 -14.71
N GLY A 197 -3.29 29.80 -15.82
CA GLY A 197 -2.84 30.85 -16.71
C GLY A 197 -1.45 31.43 -16.37
N LYS A 198 -0.91 31.15 -15.17
CA LYS A 198 0.49 31.57 -14.83
C LYS A 198 1.50 30.78 -15.63
N GLN A 199 2.61 31.43 -15.97
CA GLN A 199 3.74 30.77 -16.59
C GLN A 199 4.75 30.30 -15.55
N LEU A 200 5.21 29.06 -15.69
CA LEU A 200 6.23 28.43 -14.85
C LEU A 200 7.46 28.12 -15.69
N GLN A 201 8.63 28.47 -15.21
CA GLN A 201 9.88 28.10 -15.82
C GLN A 201 10.24 26.67 -15.39
N LEU A 202 10.08 25.71 -16.29
CA LEU A 202 10.42 24.30 -16.07
C LEU A 202 11.56 23.89 -16.99
N GLY A 203 12.69 23.50 -16.43
CA GLY A 203 13.89 23.26 -17.23
C GLY A 203 14.32 24.51 -17.99
N ARG A 204 14.36 24.42 -19.32
CA ARG A 204 14.71 25.55 -20.21
C ARG A 204 13.49 26.30 -20.71
N GLY A 205 12.28 25.74 -20.61
CA GLY A 205 11.05 26.26 -21.18
C GLY A 205 10.13 26.99 -20.21
N SER A 206 9.24 27.78 -20.76
CA SER A 206 8.16 28.42 -20.05
C SER A 206 6.84 27.71 -20.35
N TYR A 207 6.24 27.14 -19.31
CA TYR A 207 5.02 26.34 -19.41
C TYR A 207 3.84 27.08 -18.79
N THR A 208 2.70 27.10 -19.47
CA THR A 208 1.47 27.68 -18.94
C THR A 208 0.70 26.67 -18.10
N VAL A 209 0.38 26.99 -16.86
CA VAL A 209 -0.47 26.18 -16.01
C VAL A 209 -1.91 26.20 -16.54
N ILE A 210 -2.47 25.03 -16.87
CA ILE A 210 -3.83 24.90 -17.40
C ILE A 210 -4.79 24.21 -16.44
N GLY A 211 -4.27 23.55 -15.42
CA GLY A 211 -5.11 22.87 -14.44
C GLY A 211 -4.33 22.27 -13.28
N VAL A 212 -5.08 21.73 -12.35
CA VAL A 212 -4.59 21.03 -11.17
C VAL A 212 -5.28 19.66 -11.10
N ALA A 213 -4.52 18.61 -10.91
CA ALA A 213 -5.03 17.26 -10.71
C ALA A 213 -5.77 17.14 -9.35
N PRO A 214 -6.64 16.14 -9.16
CA PRO A 214 -7.34 15.96 -7.90
C PRO A 214 -6.39 15.58 -6.75
N ASP A 215 -6.87 15.78 -5.52
CA ASP A 215 -6.11 15.45 -4.31
C ASP A 215 -5.68 13.96 -4.33
N ARG A 216 -4.43 13.71 -3.88
CA ARG A 216 -3.82 12.37 -3.82
C ARG A 216 -3.66 11.63 -5.16
N PHE A 217 -3.90 12.26 -6.29
CA PHE A 217 -3.61 11.65 -7.59
C PHE A 217 -2.13 11.79 -7.93
N THR A 218 -1.44 10.66 -8.07
CA THR A 218 -0.02 10.57 -8.46
C THR A 218 0.18 9.90 -9.82
N GLY A 219 -0.92 9.60 -10.53
CA GLY A 219 -0.89 8.80 -11.74
C GLY A 219 -1.04 7.31 -11.46
N VAL A 220 -0.34 6.49 -12.23
CA VAL A 220 -0.38 5.02 -12.10
C VAL A 220 0.80 4.45 -11.32
N GLU A 221 1.83 5.25 -11.08
CA GLU A 221 2.97 4.91 -10.24
C GLU A 221 2.82 5.54 -8.85
N LEU A 222 3.28 4.82 -7.83
CA LEU A 222 3.33 5.33 -6.45
C LEU A 222 4.62 6.14 -6.24
N GLN A 223 4.79 7.17 -7.06
CA GLN A 223 5.92 8.10 -6.98
C GLN A 223 5.39 9.51 -6.77
N ASN A 224 6.22 10.38 -6.19
CA ASN A 224 5.87 11.77 -6.13
C ASN A 224 5.85 12.36 -7.54
N VAL A 225 4.81 13.10 -7.85
CA VAL A 225 4.67 13.84 -9.11
C VAL A 225 4.21 15.24 -8.78
N ASP A 226 5.01 16.21 -9.16
CA ASP A 226 4.69 17.62 -8.97
C ASP A 226 3.87 18.17 -10.13
N ALA A 227 4.13 17.67 -11.36
CA ALA A 227 3.35 18.11 -12.52
C ALA A 227 3.40 17.12 -13.69
N TRP A 228 2.44 17.28 -14.61
CA TRP A 228 2.37 16.57 -15.87
C TRP A 228 2.47 17.54 -17.05
N VAL A 229 3.21 17.14 -18.07
CA VAL A 229 3.36 17.88 -19.33
C VAL A 229 3.06 16.97 -20.52
N PRO A 230 2.55 17.50 -21.66
CA PRO A 230 2.23 16.68 -22.83
C PRO A 230 3.50 16.08 -23.45
N ILE A 231 3.44 14.77 -23.80
CA ILE A 231 4.61 14.03 -24.32
C ILE A 231 5.17 14.68 -25.59
N ALA A 232 4.32 14.82 -26.63
CA ALA A 232 4.83 15.21 -27.92
C ALA A 232 5.36 16.65 -27.96
N ALA A 233 4.74 17.55 -27.17
CA ALA A 233 5.16 18.96 -27.10
C ALA A 233 6.41 19.17 -26.22
N ALA A 234 6.50 18.47 -25.08
CA ALA A 234 7.54 18.74 -24.07
C ALA A 234 8.80 17.87 -24.22
N THR A 235 8.70 16.66 -24.81
CA THR A 235 9.82 15.71 -24.87
C THR A 235 11.05 16.28 -25.57
N PRO A 236 10.96 16.95 -26.74
CA PRO A 236 12.16 17.47 -27.42
C PRO A 236 12.95 18.46 -26.57
N GLU A 237 12.27 19.23 -25.74
CA GLU A 237 12.88 20.23 -24.88
C GLU A 237 13.47 19.61 -23.60
N LEU A 238 12.71 18.72 -22.93
CA LEU A 238 13.10 18.15 -21.64
C LEU A 238 14.10 17.00 -21.77
N MET A 239 13.99 16.20 -22.85
CA MET A 239 14.80 14.99 -23.05
C MET A 239 15.78 15.12 -24.25
N GLY A 240 15.70 16.18 -25.02
CA GLY A 240 16.54 16.44 -26.16
C GLY A 240 15.91 16.13 -27.51
N PRO A 241 16.45 16.75 -28.58
CA PRO A 241 15.97 16.55 -29.95
C PRO A 241 16.14 15.08 -30.37
N GLY A 242 15.15 14.54 -31.03
CA GLY A 242 15.18 13.14 -31.50
C GLY A 242 14.65 12.10 -30.47
N SER A 243 14.32 12.49 -29.24
CA SER A 243 13.78 11.56 -28.25
C SER A 243 12.42 10.95 -28.65
N LEU A 244 11.68 11.58 -29.56
CA LEU A 244 10.45 11.03 -30.14
C LEU A 244 10.73 10.09 -31.36
N ASN A 245 11.99 9.91 -31.75
CA ASN A 245 12.34 9.08 -32.89
C ASN A 245 12.41 7.58 -32.52
N ARG A 246 12.47 6.74 -33.55
CA ARG A 246 12.67 5.29 -33.37
C ARG A 246 13.98 5.00 -32.64
N GLY A 247 13.95 4.00 -31.76
CA GLY A 247 15.10 3.60 -30.95
C GLY A 247 15.23 4.31 -29.60
N SER A 248 14.42 5.33 -29.31
CA SER A 248 14.34 5.94 -27.99
C SER A 248 13.30 5.21 -27.13
N TYR A 249 13.74 4.70 -25.98
CA TYR A 249 12.91 3.89 -25.07
C TYR A 249 12.77 4.60 -23.72
N PHE A 250 11.62 5.22 -23.47
CA PHE A 250 11.37 6.00 -22.26
C PHE A 250 9.90 6.03 -21.81
N LEU A 251 9.00 5.49 -22.62
CA LEU A 251 7.56 5.50 -22.37
C LEU A 251 7.06 4.17 -21.86
N GLN A 252 6.07 4.21 -21.02
CA GLN A 252 5.22 3.10 -20.65
C GLN A 252 3.84 3.30 -21.25
N ILE A 253 3.15 2.21 -21.54
CA ILE A 253 1.82 2.25 -22.15
C ILE A 253 0.83 1.54 -21.24
N ILE A 254 -0.29 2.22 -21.01
CA ILE A 254 -1.48 1.64 -20.38
C ILE A 254 -2.64 1.67 -21.38
N GLY A 255 -3.50 0.68 -21.27
CA GLY A 255 -4.69 0.58 -22.14
C GLY A 255 -5.94 0.25 -21.31
N ARG A 256 -7.07 0.77 -21.72
CA ARG A 256 -8.36 0.34 -21.19
C ARG A 256 -8.93 -0.71 -22.13
N LEU A 257 -9.21 -1.89 -21.59
CA LEU A 257 -9.82 -2.98 -22.35
C LEU A 257 -11.25 -2.61 -22.73
N GLY A 258 -11.59 -2.90 -23.99
CA GLY A 258 -12.95 -2.85 -24.49
C GLY A 258 -13.78 -4.06 -24.05
N SER A 259 -14.89 -4.32 -24.76
CA SER A 259 -15.77 -5.47 -24.51
C SER A 259 -15.13 -6.81 -24.91
N GLY A 260 -13.97 -6.79 -25.58
CA GLY A 260 -13.22 -7.97 -26.00
C GLY A 260 -12.38 -8.59 -24.87
N SER A 261 -11.85 -9.79 -25.11
CA SER A 261 -10.96 -10.44 -24.15
C SER A 261 -9.57 -9.79 -24.11
N ALA A 262 -8.92 -9.81 -22.94
CA ALA A 262 -7.53 -9.38 -22.79
C ALA A 262 -6.57 -10.13 -23.75
N ALA A 263 -6.88 -11.41 -24.05
CA ALA A 263 -6.12 -12.21 -25.00
C ALA A 263 -6.22 -11.68 -26.44
N THR A 264 -7.38 -11.16 -26.84
CA THR A 264 -7.55 -10.52 -28.16
C THR A 264 -6.77 -9.24 -28.25
N ALA A 265 -6.82 -8.39 -27.19
CA ALA A 265 -6.06 -7.16 -27.13
C ALA A 265 -4.54 -7.42 -27.17
N ALA A 266 -4.05 -8.43 -26.41
CA ALA A 266 -2.65 -8.83 -26.44
C ALA A 266 -2.20 -9.33 -27.82
N ARG A 267 -3.04 -10.10 -28.52
CA ARG A 267 -2.75 -10.57 -29.88
C ARG A 267 -2.65 -9.42 -30.87
N GLN A 268 -3.59 -8.47 -30.86
CA GLN A 268 -3.53 -7.31 -31.76
C GLN A 268 -2.28 -6.47 -31.47
N ALA A 269 -1.98 -6.18 -30.21
CA ALA A 269 -0.77 -5.45 -29.86
C ALA A 269 0.52 -6.20 -30.25
N THR A 270 0.51 -7.54 -30.18
CA THR A 270 1.63 -8.39 -30.63
C THR A 270 1.85 -8.29 -32.14
N LEU A 271 0.79 -8.25 -32.94
CA LEU A 271 0.91 -8.08 -34.39
C LEU A 271 1.54 -6.72 -34.75
N VAL A 272 1.13 -5.65 -34.06
CA VAL A 272 1.72 -4.33 -34.24
C VAL A 272 3.21 -4.35 -33.86
N LEU A 273 3.56 -4.95 -32.72
CA LEU A 273 4.96 -5.09 -32.29
C LEU A 273 5.82 -5.82 -33.32
N ARG A 274 5.34 -6.95 -33.84
CA ARG A 274 6.07 -7.76 -34.84
C ARG A 274 6.21 -7.07 -36.19
N GLY A 275 5.28 -6.19 -36.53
CA GLY A 275 5.36 -5.34 -37.74
C GLY A 275 6.41 -4.25 -37.67
N ASP A 276 7.04 -4.01 -36.51
CA ASP A 276 8.09 -3.03 -36.34
C ASP A 276 9.42 -3.68 -35.96
N ASP A 277 10.34 -3.80 -36.90
CA ASP A 277 11.64 -4.46 -36.72
C ASP A 277 12.52 -3.82 -35.66
N VAL A 278 12.40 -2.51 -35.43
CA VAL A 278 13.17 -1.79 -34.40
C VAL A 278 12.72 -2.19 -33.01
N TYR A 279 11.41 -2.23 -32.79
CA TYR A 279 10.88 -2.54 -31.44
C TYR A 279 10.73 -4.03 -31.18
N SER A 280 10.51 -4.85 -32.19
CA SER A 280 10.55 -6.31 -32.06
C SER A 280 11.99 -6.84 -31.93
N GLY A 281 12.98 -6.09 -32.41
CA GLY A 281 14.37 -6.56 -32.53
C GLY A 281 14.48 -7.67 -33.57
N ARG A 282 13.58 -7.74 -34.55
CA ARG A 282 13.42 -8.81 -35.56
C ARG A 282 13.16 -10.20 -34.93
N ASP A 283 12.65 -10.24 -33.69
CA ASP A 283 12.26 -11.47 -33.01
C ASP A 283 10.85 -11.86 -33.45
N SER A 284 10.71 -12.90 -34.28
CA SER A 284 9.40 -13.44 -34.68
C SER A 284 8.55 -13.94 -33.51
N ASN A 285 9.17 -14.22 -32.38
CA ASN A 285 8.51 -14.64 -31.15
C ASN A 285 8.26 -13.48 -30.17
N ALA A 286 8.54 -12.24 -30.58
CA ALA A 286 8.18 -11.07 -29.75
C ALA A 286 6.68 -11.06 -29.48
N VAL A 287 6.30 -10.79 -28.23
CA VAL A 287 4.89 -10.76 -27.79
C VAL A 287 4.64 -9.59 -26.85
N VAL A 288 3.42 -9.06 -26.91
CA VAL A 288 2.92 -8.13 -25.91
C VAL A 288 2.16 -8.92 -24.85
N VAL A 289 2.57 -8.76 -23.61
CA VAL A 289 1.92 -9.33 -22.44
C VAL A 289 1.18 -8.23 -21.69
N LEU A 290 -0.08 -8.48 -21.35
CA LEU A 290 -0.86 -7.54 -20.56
C LEU A 290 -0.74 -7.90 -19.08
N GLY A 291 -0.47 -6.91 -18.27
CA GLY A 291 -0.43 -7.02 -16.82
C GLY A 291 -1.35 -6.02 -16.14
N PRO A 292 -1.55 -6.14 -14.83
CA PRO A 292 -2.32 -5.15 -14.09
C PRO A 292 -1.68 -3.76 -14.18
N VAL A 293 -2.49 -2.73 -13.98
CA VAL A 293 -2.00 -1.33 -14.00
C VAL A 293 -0.88 -1.11 -12.99
N GLN A 294 -0.93 -1.82 -11.87
CA GLN A 294 0.13 -1.80 -10.87
C GLN A 294 1.39 -2.51 -11.39
N HIS A 295 2.45 -1.75 -11.60
CA HIS A 295 3.72 -2.28 -12.10
C HIS A 295 4.31 -3.39 -11.21
N ALA A 296 4.15 -3.27 -9.89
CA ALA A 296 4.66 -4.24 -8.93
C ALA A 296 4.07 -5.66 -9.08
N ARG A 297 2.91 -5.80 -9.74
CA ARG A 297 2.22 -7.09 -10.00
C ARG A 297 2.38 -7.54 -11.46
N GLY A 298 3.11 -6.81 -12.26
CA GLY A 298 3.34 -7.13 -13.66
C GLY A 298 4.33 -8.29 -13.87
N PRO A 299 4.46 -8.78 -15.12
CA PRO A 299 5.41 -9.83 -15.47
C PRO A 299 6.87 -9.38 -15.38
N GLU A 300 7.14 -8.08 -15.41
CA GLU A 300 8.44 -7.50 -15.12
C GLU A 300 8.58 -7.30 -13.62
N MET A 301 9.61 -7.90 -13.00
CA MET A 301 9.84 -7.73 -11.57
C MET A 301 10.34 -6.30 -11.28
N SER A 302 9.40 -5.41 -10.97
CA SER A 302 9.71 -4.02 -10.65
C SER A 302 10.59 -3.90 -9.40
N GLN A 303 11.31 -2.77 -9.30
CA GLN A 303 12.11 -2.47 -8.10
C GLN A 303 11.24 -2.49 -6.84
N ASN A 304 10.02 -1.97 -6.91
CA ASN A 304 9.06 -1.97 -5.80
C ASN A 304 8.64 -3.39 -5.39
N ALA A 305 8.48 -4.31 -6.35
CA ALA A 305 8.19 -5.71 -6.05
C ALA A 305 9.36 -6.38 -5.32
N LYS A 306 10.60 -6.16 -5.77
CA LYS A 306 11.81 -6.67 -5.10
C LYS A 306 11.91 -6.14 -3.67
N VAL A 307 11.76 -4.83 -3.48
CA VAL A 307 11.77 -4.20 -2.16
C VAL A 307 10.69 -4.79 -1.25
N SER A 308 9.46 -4.98 -1.76
CA SER A 308 8.35 -5.57 -0.99
C SER A 308 8.65 -6.99 -0.54
N ILE A 309 9.27 -7.83 -1.39
CA ILE A 309 9.67 -9.19 -1.04
C ILE A 309 10.72 -9.17 0.08
N TRP A 310 11.76 -8.35 -0.05
CA TRP A 310 12.80 -8.21 0.97
C TRP A 310 12.25 -7.69 2.30
N LEU A 311 11.38 -6.68 2.27
CA LEU A 311 10.71 -6.17 3.46
C LEU A 311 9.86 -7.24 4.13
N SER A 312 9.12 -8.04 3.35
CA SER A 312 8.32 -9.15 3.89
C SER A 312 9.19 -10.22 4.54
N ALA A 313 10.35 -10.56 3.95
CA ALA A 313 11.28 -11.51 4.53
C ALA A 313 11.85 -10.99 5.87
N VAL A 314 12.26 -9.72 5.93
CA VAL A 314 12.72 -9.08 7.17
C VAL A 314 11.62 -9.07 8.23
N ALA A 315 10.37 -8.75 7.85
CA ALA A 315 9.24 -8.77 8.75
C ALA A 315 9.03 -10.15 9.40
N VAL A 316 9.08 -11.22 8.62
CA VAL A 316 8.98 -12.60 9.14
C VAL A 316 10.12 -12.91 10.12
N ILE A 317 11.35 -12.51 9.82
CA ILE A 317 12.49 -12.73 10.72
C ILE A 317 12.28 -11.97 12.04
N VAL A 318 11.88 -10.71 11.99
CA VAL A 318 11.58 -9.88 13.19
C VAL A 318 10.49 -10.54 14.04
N LEU A 319 9.43 -11.05 13.39
CA LEU A 319 8.35 -11.75 14.08
C LEU A 319 8.86 -13.03 14.79
N LEU A 320 9.66 -13.84 14.10
CA LEU A 320 10.25 -15.05 14.67
C LEU A 320 11.13 -14.73 15.89
N VAL A 321 11.96 -13.69 15.80
CA VAL A 321 12.80 -13.23 16.92
C VAL A 321 11.93 -12.77 18.09
N ALA A 322 10.88 -12.00 17.83
CA ALA A 322 9.95 -11.56 18.87
C ALA A 322 9.24 -12.75 19.53
N CYS A 323 8.77 -13.71 18.76
CA CYS A 323 8.16 -14.95 19.29
C CYS A 323 9.15 -15.77 20.12
N ALA A 324 10.39 -15.93 19.67
CA ALA A 324 11.44 -16.64 20.41
C ALA A 324 11.76 -15.96 21.73
N ASN A 325 11.86 -14.61 21.74
CA ASN A 325 12.10 -13.86 22.97
C ASN A 325 10.97 -14.02 23.98
N VAL A 326 9.71 -13.93 23.52
CA VAL A 326 8.56 -14.16 24.41
C VAL A 326 8.52 -15.60 24.92
N ALA A 327 8.79 -16.58 24.05
CA ALA A 327 8.86 -17.99 24.44
C ALA A 327 9.93 -18.22 25.53
N ASN A 328 11.13 -17.64 25.36
CA ASN A 328 12.21 -17.73 26.35
C ASN A 328 11.83 -17.07 27.68
N LEU A 329 11.16 -15.91 27.65
CA LEU A 329 10.69 -15.24 28.85
C LEU A 329 9.62 -16.06 29.60
N LEU A 330 8.68 -16.66 28.85
CA LEU A 330 7.65 -17.54 29.44
C LEU A 330 8.27 -18.83 29.98
N LEU A 331 9.26 -19.40 29.32
CA LEU A 331 9.99 -20.59 29.79
C LEU A 331 10.75 -20.30 31.09
N ALA A 332 11.51 -19.20 31.13
CA ALA A 332 12.22 -18.79 32.33
C ALA A 332 11.26 -18.62 33.54
N ARG A 333 10.08 -18.03 33.27
CA ARG A 333 9.04 -17.86 34.30
C ARG A 333 8.44 -19.19 34.75
N SER A 334 8.21 -20.13 33.83
CA SER A 334 7.68 -21.45 34.17
C SER A 334 8.66 -22.23 35.04
N LEU A 335 9.97 -22.16 34.75
CA LEU A 335 11.01 -22.78 35.58
C LEU A 335 11.04 -22.24 37.01
N GLN A 336 10.88 -20.94 37.20
CA GLN A 336 10.82 -20.33 38.53
C GLN A 336 9.60 -20.79 39.36
N ARG A 337 8.51 -21.23 38.71
CA ARG A 337 7.27 -21.67 39.33
C ARG A 337 7.14 -23.19 39.46
N GLN A 338 8.10 -23.97 39.01
CA GLN A 338 8.02 -25.44 39.03
C GLN A 338 7.71 -26.01 40.40
N ARG A 339 8.36 -25.49 41.45
CA ARG A 339 8.11 -25.96 42.85
C ARG A 339 6.67 -25.68 43.32
N GLU A 340 6.13 -24.49 43.00
CA GLU A 340 4.76 -24.11 43.36
C GLU A 340 3.73 -24.99 42.64
N VAL A 341 3.95 -25.25 41.33
CA VAL A 341 3.11 -26.13 40.53
C VAL A 341 3.16 -27.56 41.02
N ALA A 342 4.35 -28.08 41.38
CA ALA A 342 4.53 -29.43 41.91
C ALA A 342 3.79 -29.62 43.26
N ILE A 343 3.89 -28.65 44.19
CA ILE A 343 3.18 -28.67 45.47
C ILE A 343 1.66 -28.66 45.24
N ARG A 344 1.15 -27.83 44.34
CA ARG A 344 -0.29 -27.76 44.05
C ARG A 344 -0.83 -29.06 43.44
N LEU A 345 -0.06 -29.69 42.53
CA LEU A 345 -0.42 -31.00 41.98
C LEU A 345 -0.41 -32.11 43.05
N ALA A 346 0.60 -32.10 43.93
CA ALA A 346 0.65 -33.06 45.06
C ALA A 346 -0.52 -32.90 46.03
N LEU A 347 -1.06 -31.69 46.19
CA LEU A 347 -2.27 -31.40 46.98
C LEU A 347 -3.59 -31.67 46.23
N GLY A 348 -3.54 -32.29 45.03
CA GLY A 348 -4.73 -32.72 44.28
C GLY A 348 -5.36 -31.66 43.39
N ALA A 349 -4.66 -30.55 43.06
CA ALA A 349 -5.18 -29.57 42.14
C ALA A 349 -5.29 -30.16 40.71
N ALA A 350 -6.46 -30.01 40.06
CA ALA A 350 -6.66 -30.47 38.69
C ALA A 350 -5.72 -29.72 37.72
N TRP A 351 -4.98 -30.46 36.91
CA TRP A 351 -4.01 -29.91 35.96
C TRP A 351 -4.65 -28.91 34.99
N TRP A 352 -5.93 -29.10 34.61
CA TRP A 352 -6.68 -28.19 33.76
C TRP A 352 -6.83 -26.79 34.37
N ARG A 353 -6.94 -26.67 35.70
CA ARG A 353 -7.00 -25.37 36.36
C ARG A 353 -5.68 -24.62 36.22
N LEU A 354 -4.55 -25.31 36.29
CA LEU A 354 -3.22 -24.75 36.07
C LEU A 354 -3.01 -24.35 34.64
N ALA A 355 -3.40 -25.20 33.67
CA ALA A 355 -3.33 -24.90 32.25
C ALA A 355 -4.15 -23.66 31.87
N ARG A 356 -5.40 -23.57 32.37
CA ARG A 356 -6.27 -22.41 32.19
C ARG A 356 -5.65 -21.12 32.74
N GLN A 357 -5.00 -21.19 33.87
CA GLN A 357 -4.32 -20.05 34.48
C GLN A 357 -3.16 -19.53 33.55
N VAL A 358 -2.32 -20.44 33.04
CA VAL A 358 -1.24 -20.09 32.12
C VAL A 358 -1.81 -19.48 30.83
N LEU A 359 -2.89 -20.04 30.28
CA LEU A 359 -3.56 -19.50 29.10
C LEU A 359 -4.08 -18.08 29.32
N ILE A 360 -4.70 -17.80 30.48
CA ILE A 360 -5.19 -16.45 30.82
C ILE A 360 -4.02 -15.47 30.98
N GLU A 361 -2.93 -15.88 31.64
CA GLU A 361 -1.72 -15.04 31.73
C GLU A 361 -1.15 -14.74 30.34
N SER A 362 -1.01 -15.73 29.45
CA SER A 362 -0.52 -15.53 28.08
C SER A 362 -1.45 -14.65 27.25
N LEU A 363 -2.78 -14.82 27.39
CA LEU A 363 -3.78 -14.01 26.69
C LEU A 363 -3.71 -12.53 27.12
N LEU A 364 -3.55 -12.28 28.42
CA LEU A 364 -3.40 -10.91 28.93
C LEU A 364 -2.12 -10.24 28.42
N LEU A 365 -1.00 -10.99 28.35
CA LEU A 365 0.23 -10.50 27.75
C LEU A 365 0.05 -10.20 26.27
N ALA A 366 -0.64 -11.08 25.53
CA ALA A 366 -0.92 -10.88 24.10
C ALA A 366 -1.81 -9.65 23.87
N ILE A 367 -2.85 -9.45 24.69
CA ILE A 367 -3.72 -8.26 24.63
C ILE A 367 -2.91 -6.99 24.94
N GLY A 368 -2.14 -7.00 26.02
CA GLY A 368 -1.28 -5.86 26.39
C GLY A 368 -0.26 -5.53 25.31
N GLY A 369 0.41 -6.56 24.76
CA GLY A 369 1.33 -6.42 23.63
C GLY A 369 0.65 -5.91 22.36
N GLY A 370 -0.56 -6.40 22.05
CA GLY A 370 -1.36 -5.96 20.90
C GLY A 370 -1.79 -4.50 21.03
N ILE A 371 -2.25 -4.06 22.21
CA ILE A 371 -2.58 -2.64 22.46
C ILE A 371 -1.32 -1.77 22.29
N ALA A 372 -0.21 -2.17 22.89
CA ALA A 372 1.05 -1.45 22.77
C ALA A 372 1.54 -1.42 21.29
N ALA A 373 1.36 -2.51 20.53
CA ALA A 373 1.66 -2.57 19.10
C ALA A 373 0.82 -1.59 18.27
N LEU A 374 -0.46 -1.42 18.60
CA LEU A 374 -1.31 -0.40 17.97
C LEU A 374 -0.73 1.01 18.17
N PHE A 375 -0.32 1.34 19.39
CA PHE A 375 0.34 2.63 19.65
C PHE A 375 1.64 2.79 18.86
N VAL A 376 2.47 1.75 18.81
CA VAL A 376 3.70 1.76 17.99
C VAL A 376 3.36 1.97 16.52
N THR A 377 2.39 1.26 15.98
CA THR A 377 1.98 1.38 14.57
C THR A 377 1.44 2.77 14.25
N LEU A 378 0.61 3.33 15.11
CA LEU A 378 0.03 4.67 14.91
C LEU A 378 1.08 5.79 15.01
N TRP A 379 2.07 5.62 15.87
CA TRP A 379 3.10 6.65 16.12
C TRP A 379 4.30 6.51 15.18
N ALA A 380 4.80 5.28 15.02
CA ALA A 380 5.95 5.00 14.17
C ALA A 380 5.56 4.83 12.68
N GLY A 381 4.30 4.46 12.40
CA GLY A 381 3.82 4.24 11.04
C GLY A 381 4.03 5.42 10.10
N PRO A 382 3.62 6.65 10.44
CA PRO A 382 3.88 7.84 9.64
C PRO A 382 5.37 8.12 9.45
N LEU A 383 6.19 7.94 10.49
CA LEU A 383 7.63 8.17 10.44
C LEU A 383 8.33 7.16 9.52
N ILE A 384 8.00 5.87 9.65
CA ILE A 384 8.56 4.80 8.82
C ILE A 384 8.11 4.97 7.36
N ARG A 385 6.84 5.35 7.14
CA ARG A 385 6.33 5.61 5.80
C ARG A 385 7.06 6.80 5.15
N ALA A 386 7.26 7.89 5.86
CA ALA A 386 8.01 9.06 5.38
C ALA A 386 9.48 8.72 5.07
N PHE A 387 10.08 7.77 5.79
CA PHE A 387 11.46 7.35 5.56
C PHE A 387 11.59 6.32 4.42
N LEU A 388 10.67 5.35 4.33
CA LEU A 388 10.71 4.29 3.31
C LEU A 388 10.08 4.71 1.98
N LEU A 389 9.13 5.63 2.02
CA LEU A 389 8.37 6.12 0.86
C LEU A 389 8.34 7.66 0.88
N PRO A 390 9.51 8.33 0.81
CA PRO A 390 9.57 9.80 0.87
C PRO A 390 8.81 10.46 -0.28
N ASP A 391 8.62 9.73 -1.38
CA ASP A 391 8.00 10.21 -2.61
C ASP A 391 6.49 9.88 -2.71
N THR A 392 5.87 9.32 -1.65
CA THR A 392 4.43 9.06 -1.66
C THR A 392 3.68 10.09 -0.82
N PRO A 393 2.61 10.71 -1.33
CA PRO A 393 1.79 11.63 -0.53
C PRO A 393 1.13 10.86 0.63
N ALA A 394 1.06 11.54 1.78
CA ALA A 394 0.54 11.00 3.04
C ALA A 394 -0.98 10.70 3.01
#